data_4b64060ce44aa73977902e796fa6a8bb
#
_entry.id   4b64060ce44aa73977902e796fa6a8bb
#
_cell.length_a   1.000
_cell.length_b   1.000
_cell.length_c   1.000
_cell.angle_alpha   90.00
_cell.angle_beta   90.00
_cell.angle_gamma   90.00
#
_symmetry.space_group_name_H-M   'P 1'
#
loop_
_entity.id
_entity.type
_entity.pdbx_description
1 polymer ?
#
loop_
_entity_poly.entity_id
_entity_poly.type
_entity_poly.pdbx_seq_one_letter_code
_entity_poly.pdbx_strand_id
1 'polypeptide(L)'
;MYLGPCIGRLSAPRGRFVAIHKVLIVDDARPDLMNLERIVSAAGYITITATNGQQAVEMSKSQLPDVILMDVNMDQMDGFAATRAIGGDAATKSIPVVLVTSKSQKADRVWAQMLGVKGYVTKPYTPDQILSAITACA
;
A
#
# COMPACT_ATOMS: atom_id res chain seq x y z
N MET A 1 24.85 -19.68 6.05
CA MET A 1 24.23 -19.71 5.90
C MET A 1 23.46 -19.09 5.93
N TYR A 2 23.14 -18.99 5.62
CA TYR A 2 22.48 -18.39 5.82
C TYR A 2 21.14 -18.59 5.66
N LEU A 3 20.51 -19.10 5.85
CA LEU A 3 19.26 -19.15 5.98
C LEU A 3 18.81 -18.05 6.64
N GLY A 4 19.66 -17.17 6.87
CA GLY A 4 19.43 -16.03 7.61
C GLY A 4 18.21 -15.25 7.25
N PRO A 5 17.82 -15.11 5.98
CA PRO A 5 16.67 -14.27 5.68
C PRO A 5 15.40 -14.72 6.35
N CYS A 6 15.11 -15.99 6.29
CA CYS A 6 13.90 -16.48 6.89
C CYS A 6 13.93 -16.38 8.39
N ILE A 7 15.03 -16.77 8.97
CA ILE A 7 15.16 -16.74 10.40
C ILE A 7 15.12 -15.34 10.94
N GLY A 8 15.82 -14.44 10.30
CA GLY A 8 15.84 -13.04 10.70
C GLY A 8 14.47 -12.42 10.66
N ARG A 9 13.71 -12.76 9.64
CA ARG A 9 12.38 -12.24 9.50
C ARG A 9 11.47 -12.70 10.62
N LEU A 10 11.54 -13.95 11.00
CA LEU A 10 10.73 -14.49 12.06
C LEU A 10 11.03 -13.87 13.42
N SER A 11 12.27 -13.51 13.65
CA SER A 11 12.66 -12.96 14.93
C SER A 11 12.68 -11.46 14.99
N ALA A 12 12.58 -10.77 13.85
CA ALA A 12 12.66 -9.31 13.83
C ALA A 12 11.35 -8.67 14.28
N PRO A 13 11.40 -7.64 15.12
CA PRO A 13 10.20 -6.90 15.48
C PRO A 13 9.62 -6.19 14.26
N ARG A 14 8.30 -6.12 14.19
CA ARG A 14 7.66 -5.34 13.15
C ARG A 14 8.12 -3.88 13.24
N GLY A 15 8.29 -3.26 12.08
CA GLY A 15 8.67 -1.86 12.01
C GLY A 15 10.15 -1.63 11.87
N ARG A 16 10.96 -2.66 12.01
CA ARG A 16 12.41 -2.52 11.85
C ARG A 16 12.91 -3.12 10.57
N PHE A 17 12.73 -4.40 10.40
CA PHE A 17 13.12 -5.08 9.19
C PHE A 17 11.96 -5.91 8.75
N VAL A 18 11.02 -5.34 8.03
CA VAL A 18 9.89 -6.04 7.51
C VAL A 18 10.11 -6.23 6.02
N ALA A 19 10.38 -7.45 5.62
CA ALA A 19 10.48 -7.74 4.19
C ALA A 19 9.10 -7.65 3.57
N ILE A 20 9.00 -6.95 2.45
CA ILE A 20 7.75 -6.80 1.73
C ILE A 20 7.61 -7.98 0.78
N HIS A 21 6.54 -8.74 0.92
CA HIS A 21 6.23 -9.87 0.05
C HIS A 21 4.89 -9.71 -0.64
N LYS A 22 3.89 -9.25 0.08
CA LYS A 22 2.51 -9.18 -0.41
C LYS A 22 2.07 -7.73 -0.46
N VAL A 23 1.61 -7.28 -1.62
CA VAL A 23 1.19 -5.91 -1.86
C VAL A 23 -0.28 -5.90 -2.24
N LEU A 24 -1.07 -5.13 -1.51
CA LEU A 24 -2.48 -4.89 -1.86
C LEU A 24 -2.54 -3.64 -2.72
N ILE A 25 -3.16 -3.75 -3.87
CA ILE A 25 -3.31 -2.64 -4.82
C ILE A 25 -4.78 -2.29 -4.91
N VAL A 26 -5.12 -1.03 -4.65
CA VAL A 26 -6.50 -0.57 -4.61
C VAL A 26 -6.70 0.57 -5.60
N ASP A 27 -7.55 0.35 -6.59
CA ASP A 27 -7.90 1.36 -7.58
C ASP A 27 -9.18 0.92 -8.27
N ASP A 28 -10.14 1.82 -8.45
CA ASP A 28 -11.39 1.49 -9.13
C ASP A 28 -11.27 1.63 -10.65
N ALA A 29 -10.22 2.26 -11.13
CA ALA A 29 -9.96 2.35 -12.57
C ALA A 29 -9.20 1.12 -13.02
N ARG A 30 -9.87 0.24 -13.76
CA ARG A 30 -9.29 -1.05 -14.13
C ARG A 30 -7.95 -0.95 -14.86
N PRO A 31 -7.78 -0.03 -15.84
CA PRO A 31 -6.46 0.09 -16.48
C PRO A 31 -5.34 0.46 -15.52
N ASP A 32 -5.63 1.35 -14.57
CA ASP A 32 -4.63 1.76 -13.57
C ASP A 32 -4.31 0.61 -12.62
N LEU A 33 -5.33 -0.13 -12.20
CA LEU A 33 -5.17 -1.29 -11.33
C LEU A 33 -4.27 -2.34 -12.00
N MET A 34 -4.56 -2.64 -13.26
CA MET A 34 -3.80 -3.64 -14.01
C MET A 34 -2.37 -3.20 -14.26
N ASN A 35 -2.17 -1.91 -14.50
CA ASN A 35 -0.83 -1.39 -14.72
C ASN A 35 0.03 -1.50 -13.46
N LEU A 36 -0.54 -1.13 -12.31
CA LEU A 36 0.17 -1.28 -11.04
C LEU A 36 0.46 -2.74 -10.72
N GLU A 37 -0.52 -3.60 -10.93
CA GLU A 37 -0.35 -5.03 -10.69
C GLU A 37 0.79 -5.59 -11.53
N ARG A 38 0.86 -5.19 -12.80
CA ARG A 38 1.91 -5.63 -13.70
C ARG A 38 3.30 -5.18 -13.22
N ILE A 39 3.40 -3.92 -12.82
CA ILE A 39 4.67 -3.36 -12.33
C ILE A 39 5.14 -4.10 -11.07
N VAL A 40 4.22 -4.27 -10.14
CA VAL A 40 4.55 -4.82 -8.82
C VAL A 40 4.85 -6.33 -8.93
N SER A 41 4.04 -7.07 -9.69
CA SER A 41 4.29 -8.51 -9.84
C SER A 41 5.57 -8.78 -10.63
N ALA A 42 5.90 -7.94 -11.61
CA ALA A 42 7.13 -8.10 -12.36
C ALA A 42 8.38 -7.91 -11.49
N ALA A 43 8.24 -7.18 -10.40
CA ALA A 43 9.34 -6.97 -9.44
C ALA A 43 9.45 -8.11 -8.42
N GLY A 44 8.58 -9.11 -8.48
CA GLY A 44 8.68 -10.28 -7.62
C GLY A 44 7.74 -10.28 -6.42
N TYR A 45 6.88 -9.29 -6.28
CA TYR A 45 5.93 -9.25 -5.17
C TYR A 45 4.68 -10.05 -5.48
N ILE A 46 4.06 -10.59 -4.44
CA ILE A 46 2.73 -11.20 -4.54
C ILE A 46 1.72 -10.07 -4.53
N THR A 47 0.80 -10.04 -5.48
CA THR A 47 -0.19 -8.98 -5.56
C THR A 47 -1.59 -9.49 -5.24
N ILE A 48 -2.33 -8.67 -4.50
CA ILE A 48 -3.77 -8.83 -4.32
C ILE A 48 -4.41 -7.49 -4.63
N THR A 49 -5.64 -7.50 -5.10
CA THR A 49 -6.27 -6.29 -5.61
C THR A 49 -7.63 -6.05 -4.96
N ALA A 50 -8.00 -4.78 -4.89
CA ALA A 50 -9.33 -4.35 -4.46
C ALA A 50 -9.75 -3.18 -5.35
N THR A 51 -11.05 -3.00 -5.54
CA THR A 51 -11.57 -1.99 -6.46
C THR A 51 -12.27 -0.85 -5.77
N ASN A 52 -12.36 -0.88 -4.46
CA ASN A 52 -12.91 0.25 -3.68
C ASN A 52 -12.35 0.21 -2.26
N GLY A 53 -12.62 1.27 -1.52
CA GLY A 53 -12.08 1.39 -0.16
C GLY A 53 -12.63 0.36 0.82
N GLN A 54 -13.90 -0.01 0.67
CA GLN A 54 -14.51 -1.02 1.51
C GLN A 54 -13.81 -2.37 1.36
N GLN A 55 -13.59 -2.79 0.11
CA GLN A 55 -12.83 -3.99 -0.19
C GLN A 55 -11.42 -3.90 0.37
N ALA A 56 -10.79 -2.72 0.25
CA ALA A 56 -9.44 -2.53 0.75
C ALA A 56 -9.36 -2.79 2.25
N VAL A 57 -10.32 -2.28 3.01
CA VAL A 57 -10.36 -2.50 4.46
C VAL A 57 -10.54 -3.99 4.76
N GLU A 58 -11.46 -4.65 4.07
CA GLU A 58 -11.73 -6.07 4.28
C GLU A 58 -10.52 -6.92 3.91
N MET A 59 -9.91 -6.65 2.77
CA MET A 59 -8.73 -7.39 2.31
C MET A 59 -7.54 -7.18 3.22
N SER A 60 -7.41 -5.97 3.78
CA SER A 60 -6.33 -5.69 4.72
C SER A 60 -6.43 -6.55 5.97
N LYS A 61 -7.65 -6.77 6.44
CA LYS A 61 -7.87 -7.60 7.62
C LYS A 61 -7.68 -9.08 7.32
N SER A 62 -8.19 -9.55 6.18
CA SER A 62 -8.19 -10.98 5.87
C SER A 62 -6.86 -11.45 5.32
N GLN A 63 -6.15 -10.61 4.56
CA GLN A 63 -4.92 -11.01 3.88
C GLN A 63 -3.66 -10.47 4.53
N LEU A 64 -3.77 -9.47 5.38
CA LEU A 64 -2.66 -8.84 6.07
C LEU A 64 -1.47 -8.55 5.15
N PRO A 65 -1.67 -7.70 4.12
CA PRO A 65 -0.59 -7.37 3.21
C PRO A 65 0.55 -6.64 3.92
N ASP A 66 1.71 -6.65 3.31
CA ASP A 66 2.89 -5.97 3.88
C ASP A 66 2.90 -4.48 3.54
N VAL A 67 2.23 -4.09 2.46
CA VAL A 67 2.06 -2.68 2.07
C VAL A 67 0.80 -2.55 1.22
N ILE A 68 0.19 -1.39 1.26
CA ILE A 68 -1.02 -1.08 0.48
C ILE A 68 -0.72 0.09 -0.44
N LEU A 69 -0.98 -0.08 -1.74
CA LEU A 69 -0.98 1.01 -2.71
C LEU A 69 -2.43 1.41 -2.94
N MET A 70 -2.78 2.65 -2.61
CA MET A 70 -4.17 3.06 -2.52
C MET A 70 -4.43 4.32 -3.35
N ASP A 71 -5.41 4.26 -4.25
CA ASP A 71 -5.91 5.46 -4.91
C ASP A 71 -6.87 6.20 -3.98
N VAL A 72 -6.95 7.51 -4.14
CA VAL A 72 -7.85 8.34 -3.32
C VAL A 72 -9.24 8.44 -3.96
N ASN A 73 -9.28 8.66 -5.28
CA ASN A 73 -10.55 8.88 -5.97
C ASN A 73 -11.25 7.58 -6.30
N MET A 74 -12.09 7.11 -5.40
CA MET A 74 -12.84 5.88 -5.60
C MET A 74 -14.28 6.07 -5.16
N ASP A 75 -15.17 5.29 -5.79
CA ASP A 75 -16.56 5.22 -5.37
C ASP A 75 -16.66 4.48 -4.05
N GLN A 76 -17.75 4.61 -3.37
CA GLN A 76 -18.08 3.96 -2.09
C GLN A 76 -17.15 4.36 -1.00
N MET A 77 -16.06 4.11 -0.75
CA MET A 77 -15.18 4.60 0.30
C MET A 77 -13.88 5.05 -0.35
N ASP A 78 -13.57 6.33 -0.26
CA ASP A 78 -12.37 6.85 -0.90
C ASP A 78 -11.11 6.42 -0.14
N GLY A 79 -9.95 6.68 -0.75
CA GLY A 79 -8.68 6.23 -0.20
C GLY A 79 -8.32 6.86 1.14
N PHE A 80 -8.74 8.08 1.39
CA PHE A 80 -8.50 8.71 2.69
C PHE A 80 -9.32 8.04 3.79
N ALA A 81 -10.61 7.77 3.52
CA ALA A 81 -11.47 7.09 4.48
C ALA A 81 -10.99 5.67 4.75
N ALA A 82 -10.58 4.96 3.70
CA ALA A 82 -10.04 3.61 3.85
C ALA A 82 -8.75 3.61 4.66
N THR A 83 -7.86 4.57 4.40
CA THR A 83 -6.61 4.70 5.15
C THR A 83 -6.88 4.95 6.63
N ARG A 84 -7.86 5.81 6.93
CA ARG A 84 -8.23 6.06 8.32
C ARG A 84 -8.76 4.79 8.99
N ALA A 85 -9.61 4.05 8.29
CA ALA A 85 -10.18 2.81 8.84
C ALA A 85 -9.09 1.77 9.10
N ILE A 86 -8.14 1.63 8.18
CA ILE A 86 -7.02 0.70 8.33
C ILE A 86 -6.14 1.11 9.50
N GLY A 87 -5.84 2.40 9.62
CA GLY A 87 -5.01 2.92 10.70
C GLY A 87 -5.67 2.90 12.06
N GLY A 88 -6.99 2.82 12.10
CA GLY A 88 -7.75 2.80 13.35
C GLY A 88 -8.03 1.40 13.89
N ASP A 89 -7.69 0.36 13.15
CA ASP A 89 -7.95 -1.02 13.56
C ASP A 89 -6.65 -1.65 14.06
N ALA A 90 -6.70 -2.24 15.24
CA ALA A 90 -5.51 -2.83 15.86
C ALA A 90 -4.88 -3.92 14.97
N ALA A 91 -5.68 -4.61 14.18
CA ALA A 91 -5.17 -5.68 13.31
C ALA A 91 -4.42 -5.16 12.10
N THR A 92 -4.71 -3.93 11.65
CA THR A 92 -4.18 -3.41 10.39
C THR A 92 -3.39 -2.11 10.53
N LYS A 93 -3.38 -1.51 11.71
CA LYS A 93 -2.79 -0.18 11.90
C LYS A 93 -1.30 -0.09 11.58
N SER A 94 -0.59 -1.21 11.63
CA SER A 94 0.83 -1.22 11.34
C SER A 94 1.15 -1.41 9.87
N ILE A 95 0.14 -1.67 9.03
CA ILE A 95 0.37 -1.86 7.61
C ILE A 95 0.62 -0.50 6.95
N PRO A 96 1.77 -0.30 6.32
CA PRO A 96 2.03 0.99 5.66
C PRO A 96 1.16 1.17 4.43
N VAL A 97 0.66 2.39 4.27
CA VAL A 97 -0.16 2.77 3.12
C VAL A 97 0.60 3.81 2.29
N VAL A 98 0.67 3.56 0.99
CA VAL A 98 1.23 4.51 0.01
C VAL A 98 0.06 4.95 -0.88
N LEU A 99 -0.20 6.24 -0.93
CA LEU A 99 -1.25 6.77 -1.80
C LEU A 99 -0.70 6.94 -3.22
N VAL A 100 -1.44 6.45 -4.21
CA VAL A 100 -1.08 6.55 -5.62
C VAL A 100 -2.26 7.19 -6.33
N THR A 101 -2.19 8.49 -6.59
CA THR A 101 -3.38 9.23 -7.01
C THR A 101 -3.04 10.40 -7.91
N SER A 102 -4.03 10.87 -8.66
CA SER A 102 -3.90 12.09 -9.45
C SER A 102 -4.06 13.36 -8.61
N LYS A 103 -4.54 13.24 -7.37
CA LYS A 103 -4.63 14.39 -6.48
C LYS A 103 -3.24 14.79 -6.02
N SER A 104 -2.83 16.02 -6.35
CA SER A 104 -1.48 16.47 -6.05
C SER A 104 -1.44 17.83 -5.38
N GLN A 105 -2.58 18.37 -4.97
CA GLN A 105 -2.61 19.67 -4.32
C GLN A 105 -2.00 19.58 -2.92
N LYS A 106 -1.51 20.72 -2.46
CA LYS A 106 -0.86 20.77 -1.16
C LYS A 106 -1.76 20.30 -0.02
N ALA A 107 -3.05 20.65 -0.08
CA ALA A 107 -4.01 20.24 0.94
C ALA A 107 -4.15 18.72 0.99
N ASP A 108 -4.13 18.05 -0.16
CA ASP A 108 -4.22 16.60 -0.23
C ASP A 108 -3.01 15.93 0.42
N ARG A 109 -1.82 16.49 0.18
CA ARG A 109 -0.59 15.95 0.76
C ARG A 109 -0.54 16.15 2.28
N VAL A 110 -1.00 17.30 2.75
CA VAL A 110 -1.07 17.57 4.19
C VAL A 110 -2.03 16.60 4.85
N TRP A 111 -3.19 16.38 4.23
CA TRP A 111 -4.17 15.44 4.74
C TRP A 111 -3.61 14.03 4.82
N ALA A 112 -2.88 13.61 3.78
CA ALA A 112 -2.24 12.31 3.75
C ALA A 112 -1.23 12.15 4.89
N GLN A 113 -0.42 13.17 5.15
CA GLN A 113 0.53 13.15 6.25
C GLN A 113 -0.17 13.01 7.59
N MET A 114 -1.27 13.72 7.78
CA MET A 114 -2.04 13.63 9.02
C MET A 114 -2.61 12.24 9.25
N LEU A 115 -2.89 11.50 8.18
CA LEU A 115 -3.37 10.13 8.27
C LEU A 115 -2.23 9.12 8.45
N GLY A 116 -0.99 9.57 8.39
CA GLY A 116 0.16 8.71 8.63
C GLY A 116 0.56 7.82 7.47
N VAL A 117 0.23 8.21 6.23
CA VAL A 117 0.66 7.43 5.07
C VAL A 117 2.18 7.46 4.96
N LYS A 118 2.75 6.38 4.44
CA LYS A 118 4.20 6.24 4.33
C LYS A 118 4.75 6.76 3.01
N GLY A 119 3.90 7.00 2.03
CA GLY A 119 4.34 7.52 0.75
C GLY A 119 3.19 8.12 -0.03
N TYR A 120 3.54 8.94 -1.00
CA TYR A 120 2.56 9.61 -1.85
C TYR A 120 3.14 9.67 -3.25
N VAL A 121 2.52 8.98 -4.20
CA VAL A 121 2.96 8.94 -5.59
C VAL A 121 1.87 9.56 -6.44
N THR A 122 2.24 10.52 -7.26
CA THR A 122 1.29 11.24 -8.11
C THR A 122 1.22 10.58 -9.49
N LYS A 123 0.02 10.40 -10.01
CA LYS A 123 -0.18 9.94 -11.40
C LYS A 123 0.02 11.12 -12.34
N PRO A 124 0.66 10.94 -13.49
CA PRO A 124 1.30 9.69 -13.94
C PRO A 124 2.62 9.44 -13.22
N TYR A 125 2.98 8.17 -13.10
CA TYR A 125 4.18 7.74 -12.39
C TYR A 125 5.04 6.85 -13.28
N THR A 126 6.30 6.67 -12.89
CA THR A 126 7.18 5.69 -13.51
C THR A 126 7.19 4.42 -12.65
N PRO A 127 7.53 3.27 -13.23
CA PRO A 127 7.68 2.05 -12.42
C PRO A 127 8.66 2.23 -11.25
N ASP A 128 9.74 2.96 -11.45
CA ASP A 128 10.73 3.19 -10.40
C ASP A 128 10.13 3.94 -9.21
N GLN A 129 9.23 4.90 -9.47
CA GLN A 129 8.59 5.64 -8.38
C GLN A 129 7.74 4.71 -7.52
N ILE A 130 7.02 3.79 -8.15
CA ILE A 130 6.20 2.82 -7.42
C ILE A 130 7.07 1.88 -6.61
N LEU A 131 8.10 1.32 -7.23
CA LEU A 131 8.97 0.35 -6.57
C LEU A 131 9.78 0.98 -5.45
N SER A 132 10.22 2.23 -5.63
CA SER A 132 10.92 2.96 -4.57
C SER A 132 10.01 3.21 -3.38
N ALA A 133 8.73 3.54 -3.61
CA ALA A 133 7.79 3.77 -2.54
C ALA A 133 7.55 2.49 -1.73
N ILE A 134 7.45 1.34 -2.41
CA ILE A 134 7.30 0.06 -1.73
C ILE A 134 8.53 -0.25 -0.89
N THR A 135 9.71 -0.09 -1.48
CA THR A 135 10.97 -0.38 -0.79
C THR A 135 11.13 0.48 0.45
N ALA A 136 10.70 1.74 0.39
CA ALA A 136 10.79 2.65 1.52
C ALA A 136 9.93 2.21 2.71
N CYS A 137 8.98 1.32 2.50
CA CYS A 137 8.13 0.79 3.57
C CYS A 137 8.74 -0.44 4.26
N ALA A 138 9.81 -0.96 3.72
CA ALA A 138 10.43 -2.16 4.28
C ALA A 138 11.17 -1.89 5.59
#